data_4dd1aece2b3a1d32217d9d3879f68a1e
#
_entry.id   4dd1aece2b3a1d32217d9d3879f68a1e
#
_cell.length_a   1.000
_cell.length_b   1.000
_cell.length_c   1.000
_cell.angle_alpha   90.00
_cell.angle_beta   90.00
_cell.angle_gamma   90.00
#
_symmetry.space_group_name_H-M   'P 1'
#
loop_
_entity.id
_entity.type
_entity.pdbx_description
1 polymer ?
#
loop_
_entity_poly.entity_id
_entity_poly.type
_entity_poly.pdbx_seq_one_letter_code
_entity_poly.pdbx_strand_id
1 'polypeptide(L)'
;MNTGPQSLPEVPEDVQIETVWVVEVPYTPEAPERRPKLRRAHLTRIARLIREGVVIEAGGVADFSKAVLLIRANTEAEVLALIAEDVYTSGGVWHSPTARAYGRVVPR
;
A
#
# COMPACT_ATOMS: atom_id res chain seq x y z
N MET A 1 -29.27 -14.02 -14.66
CA MET A 1 -28.41 -14.17 -14.80
C MET A 1 -27.57 -13.33 -15.20
N ASN A 2 -26.77 -13.23 -15.08
CA ASN A 2 -25.99 -12.49 -15.42
C ASN A 2 -25.39 -12.64 -16.27
N THR A 3 -25.26 -12.07 -16.84
CA THR A 3 -24.87 -12.21 -17.80
C THR A 3 -23.65 -11.83 -18.02
N GLY A 4 -22.90 -12.47 -18.01
CA GLY A 4 -21.66 -12.28 -18.47
C GLY A 4 -20.77 -11.64 -17.53
N PRO A 5 -19.60 -11.26 -17.98
CA PRO A 5 -18.56 -10.80 -17.08
C PRO A 5 -18.92 -9.50 -16.42
N GLN A 6 -20.00 -8.90 -16.90
CA GLN A 6 -20.33 -7.62 -16.35
C GLN A 6 -21.17 -7.69 -15.12
N SER A 7 -21.69 -8.85 -14.80
CA SER A 7 -22.50 -9.00 -13.61
C SER A 7 -21.63 -8.93 -12.39
N LEU A 8 -21.78 -7.90 -11.61
CA LEU A 8 -21.05 -7.77 -10.36
C LEU A 8 -21.85 -8.37 -9.23
N PRO A 9 -21.19 -8.95 -8.24
CA PRO A 9 -21.87 -9.41 -7.05
C PRO A 9 -22.61 -8.27 -6.39
N GLU A 10 -23.73 -8.60 -5.81
CA GLU A 10 -24.52 -7.63 -5.07
C GLU A 10 -23.79 -7.19 -3.80
N VAL A 11 -23.89 -5.91 -3.46
CA VAL A 11 -23.30 -5.35 -2.24
C VAL A 11 -24.44 -4.97 -1.32
N PRO A 12 -24.47 -5.47 -0.08
CA PRO A 12 -25.51 -5.10 0.87
C PRO A 12 -25.51 -3.59 1.17
N GLU A 13 -26.64 -3.09 1.65
CA GLU A 13 -26.79 -1.66 1.92
C GLU A 13 -25.85 -1.15 3.01
N ASP A 14 -25.49 -2.01 3.95
CA ASP A 14 -24.62 -1.62 5.07
C ASP A 14 -23.14 -1.84 4.76
N VAL A 15 -22.80 -2.08 3.50
CA VAL A 15 -21.43 -2.32 3.06
C VAL A 15 -21.12 -1.44 1.86
N GLN A 16 -19.90 -0.98 1.80
CA GLN A 16 -19.39 -0.20 0.68
C GLN A 16 -18.07 -0.83 0.23
N ILE A 17 -17.83 -0.83 -1.08
CA ILE A 17 -16.54 -1.26 -1.62
C ILE A 17 -15.81 -0.01 -2.07
N GLU A 18 -14.68 0.27 -1.45
CA GLU A 18 -13.86 1.42 -1.81
C GLU A 18 -12.70 0.91 -2.67
N THR A 19 -12.51 1.48 -3.85
CA THR A 19 -11.38 1.14 -4.70
C THR A 19 -10.15 1.88 -4.20
N VAL A 20 -9.12 1.11 -3.84
CA VAL A 20 -7.84 1.65 -3.38
C VAL A 20 -6.74 0.87 -4.10
N TRP A 21 -5.50 1.01 -3.66
CA TRP A 21 -4.37 0.30 -4.25
C TRP A 21 -3.70 -0.55 -3.19
N VAL A 22 -3.50 -1.84 -3.49
CA VAL A 22 -2.66 -2.68 -2.66
C VAL A 22 -1.26 -2.67 -3.25
N VAL A 23 -0.29 -2.33 -2.42
CA VAL A 23 1.09 -2.15 -2.83
C VAL A 23 1.97 -3.12 -2.08
N GLU A 24 2.81 -3.85 -2.80
CA GLU A 24 3.80 -4.73 -2.19
C GLU A 24 5.17 -4.22 -2.59
N VAL A 25 6.04 -4.08 -1.60
CA VAL A 25 7.39 -3.56 -1.84
C VAL A 25 8.40 -4.51 -1.20
N PRO A 26 9.13 -5.27 -2.01
CA PRO A 26 10.14 -6.17 -1.46
C PRO A 26 11.27 -5.41 -0.77
N TYR A 27 11.83 -6.00 0.26
CA TYR A 27 13.05 -5.48 0.88
C TYR A 27 14.26 -5.91 0.08
N THR A 28 15.26 -5.03 0.00
CA THR A 28 16.53 -5.37 -0.66
C THR A 28 17.35 -6.32 0.21
N PRO A 29 18.35 -7.00 -0.36
CA PRO A 29 19.27 -7.81 0.45
C PRO A 29 20.00 -7.00 1.52
N GLU A 30 20.18 -5.70 1.28
CA GLU A 30 20.89 -4.80 2.21
C GLU A 30 19.95 -4.21 3.28
N ALA A 31 18.66 -4.51 3.23
CA ALA A 31 17.71 -3.91 4.14
C ALA A 31 18.07 -4.12 5.63
N PRO A 32 18.54 -5.30 6.06
CA PRO A 32 18.89 -5.46 7.48
C PRO A 32 19.92 -4.46 7.98
N GLU A 33 20.86 -4.06 7.12
CA GLU A 33 21.89 -3.11 7.49
C GLU A 33 21.43 -1.66 7.36
N ARG A 34 20.62 -1.37 6.34
CA ARG A 34 20.24 -0.01 6.00
C ARG A 34 19.00 0.48 6.73
N ARG A 35 18.08 -0.43 7.02
CA ARG A 35 16.79 -0.09 7.60
C ARG A 35 16.88 0.59 8.97
N PRO A 36 17.74 0.14 9.91
CA PRO A 36 17.75 0.75 11.24
C PRO A 36 18.00 2.25 11.24
N LYS A 37 18.87 2.73 10.36
CA LYS A 37 19.19 4.17 10.30
C LYS A 37 18.04 5.00 9.75
N LEU A 38 17.21 4.41 8.91
CA LEU A 38 16.15 5.11 8.20
C LEU A 38 14.77 4.88 8.83
N ARG A 39 14.68 3.95 9.75
CA ARG A 39 13.40 3.48 10.27
C ARG A 39 12.57 4.60 10.91
N ARG A 40 13.20 5.44 11.70
CA ARG A 40 12.48 6.50 12.38
C ARG A 40 11.85 7.48 11.39
N ALA A 41 12.60 7.93 10.41
CA ALA A 41 12.10 8.85 9.39
C ALA A 41 10.98 8.18 8.57
N HIS A 42 11.17 6.92 8.21
CA HIS A 42 10.18 6.16 7.46
C HIS A 42 8.87 6.05 8.23
N LEU A 43 8.92 5.59 9.49
CA LEU A 43 7.71 5.39 10.29
C LEU A 43 7.00 6.70 10.59
N THR A 44 7.76 7.79 10.78
CA THR A 44 7.19 9.12 10.97
C THR A 44 6.41 9.55 9.72
N ARG A 45 6.98 9.31 8.55
CA ARG A 45 6.30 9.65 7.29
C ARG A 45 5.04 8.81 7.10
N ILE A 46 5.13 7.50 7.32
CA ILE A 46 3.98 6.61 7.16
C ILE A 46 2.85 6.99 8.13
N ALA A 47 3.19 7.27 9.39
CA ALA A 47 2.19 7.69 10.37
C ALA A 47 1.49 8.98 9.93
N ARG A 48 2.24 9.93 9.37
CA ARG A 48 1.67 11.17 8.84
C ARG A 48 0.71 10.89 7.70
N LEU A 49 1.11 10.03 6.76
CA LEU A 49 0.26 9.69 5.62
C LEU A 49 -1.00 8.96 6.05
N ILE A 50 -0.93 8.16 7.12
CA ILE A 50 -2.12 7.51 7.68
C ILE A 50 -3.05 8.57 8.28
N ARG A 51 -2.53 9.52 9.05
CA ARG A 51 -3.34 10.58 9.63
C ARG A 51 -4.00 11.44 8.54
N GLU A 52 -3.34 11.62 7.41
CA GLU A 52 -3.88 12.38 6.30
C GLU A 52 -4.85 11.58 5.44
N GLY A 53 -5.00 10.29 5.71
CA GLY A 53 -5.92 9.44 4.96
C GLY A 53 -5.39 8.98 3.61
N VAL A 54 -4.13 9.25 3.30
CA VAL A 54 -3.52 8.81 2.04
C VAL A 54 -3.17 7.32 2.13
N VAL A 55 -2.56 6.92 3.23
CA VAL A 55 -2.30 5.51 3.53
C VAL A 55 -3.38 5.04 4.49
N ILE A 56 -4.04 3.95 4.15
CA ILE A 56 -5.06 3.36 5.01
C ILE A 56 -4.39 2.49 6.05
N GLU A 57 -3.46 1.67 5.59
CA GLU A 57 -2.79 0.69 6.44
C GLU A 57 -1.42 0.38 5.83
N ALA A 58 -0.43 0.15 6.66
CA ALA A 58 0.90 -0.23 6.21
C ALA A 58 1.55 -1.16 7.22
N GLY A 59 2.34 -2.10 6.74
CA GLY A 59 3.05 -3.02 7.61
C GLY A 59 4.03 -3.87 6.82
N GLY A 60 4.81 -4.66 7.54
CA GLY A 60 5.73 -5.61 6.94
C GLY A 60 5.28 -7.03 7.21
N VAL A 61 5.51 -7.90 6.23
CA VAL A 61 5.25 -9.32 6.42
C VAL A 61 6.22 -9.84 7.48
N ALA A 62 5.74 -10.75 8.32
CA ALA A 62 6.51 -11.20 9.50
C ALA A 62 7.84 -11.86 9.13
N ASP A 63 7.97 -12.40 7.92
CA ASP A 63 9.21 -13.01 7.47
C ASP A 63 10.20 -12.01 6.89
N PHE A 64 9.88 -10.71 6.95
CA PHE A 64 10.70 -9.61 6.44
C PHE A 64 10.97 -9.68 4.94
N SER A 65 10.05 -10.29 4.17
CA SER A 65 10.20 -10.39 2.72
C SER A 65 9.78 -9.12 2.01
N LYS A 66 8.73 -8.47 2.49
CA LYS A 66 8.16 -7.30 1.83
C LYS A 66 7.30 -6.49 2.79
N ALA A 67 7.06 -5.26 2.40
CA ALA A 67 6.05 -4.41 3.03
C ALA A 67 4.77 -4.47 2.21
N VAL A 68 3.62 -4.28 2.87
CA VAL A 68 2.31 -4.22 2.23
C VAL A 68 1.63 -2.94 2.69
N LEU A 69 1.09 -2.17 1.74
CA LEU A 69 0.40 -0.93 2.05
C LEU A 69 -0.92 -0.89 1.28
N LEU A 70 -1.93 -0.28 1.89
CA LEU A 70 -3.17 0.08 1.20
C LEU A 70 -3.18 1.60 1.07
N ILE A 71 -3.30 2.09 -0.17
CA ILE A 71 -3.11 3.52 -0.46
C ILE A 71 -4.28 4.04 -1.28
N ARG A 72 -4.76 5.24 -0.93
CA ARG A 72 -5.74 5.97 -1.72
C ARG A 72 -5.02 6.84 -2.73
N ALA A 73 -5.35 6.65 -3.99
CA ALA A 73 -4.80 7.47 -5.08
C ALA A 73 -5.67 7.28 -6.31
N ASN A 74 -5.59 8.20 -7.25
CA ASN A 74 -6.39 8.13 -8.46
C ASN A 74 -5.74 7.24 -9.51
N THR A 75 -4.43 7.13 -9.52
CA THR A 75 -3.71 6.39 -10.56
C THR A 75 -2.58 5.58 -9.96
N GLU A 76 -2.16 4.56 -10.70
CA GLU A 76 -1.00 3.77 -10.33
C GLU A 76 0.25 4.63 -10.26
N ALA A 77 0.39 5.58 -11.18
CA ALA A 77 1.57 6.45 -11.20
C ALA A 77 1.70 7.25 -9.91
N GLU A 78 0.58 7.73 -9.37
CA GLU A 78 0.59 8.46 -8.10
C GLU A 78 1.04 7.57 -6.94
N VAL A 79 0.59 6.32 -6.94
CA VAL A 79 0.97 5.35 -5.92
C VAL A 79 2.48 5.09 -5.98
N LEU A 80 3.00 4.82 -7.17
CA LEU A 80 4.41 4.52 -7.34
C LEU A 80 5.27 5.73 -7.00
N ALA A 81 4.80 6.94 -7.30
CA ALA A 81 5.50 8.16 -6.92
C ALA A 81 5.58 8.29 -5.39
N LEU A 82 4.49 7.96 -4.70
CA LEU A 82 4.46 8.01 -3.24
C LEU A 82 5.49 7.07 -2.63
N ILE A 83 5.62 5.87 -3.18
CA ILE A 83 6.61 4.90 -2.72
C ILE A 83 8.02 5.39 -3.03
N ALA A 84 8.22 5.97 -4.23
CA ALA A 84 9.53 6.47 -4.63
C ALA A 84 10.05 7.59 -3.74
N GLU A 85 9.16 8.36 -3.13
CA GLU A 85 9.51 9.46 -2.24
C GLU A 85 9.93 9.01 -0.84
N ASP A 86 9.74 7.74 -0.51
CA ASP A 86 10.06 7.27 0.83
C ASP A 86 11.57 7.09 1.00
N VAL A 87 12.07 7.42 2.20
CA VAL A 87 13.49 7.26 2.50
C VAL A 87 13.94 5.81 2.39
N TYR A 88 13.01 4.86 2.55
CA TYR A 88 13.33 3.45 2.34
C TYR A 88 13.66 3.15 0.89
N THR A 89 13.04 3.87 -0.05
CA THR A 89 13.35 3.70 -1.46
C THR A 89 14.71 4.31 -1.79
N SER A 90 14.91 5.58 -1.43
CA SER A 90 16.17 6.26 -1.72
C SER A 90 17.34 5.68 -0.93
N GLY A 91 17.06 5.11 0.23
CA GLY A 91 18.09 4.53 1.09
C GLY A 91 18.41 3.07 0.81
N GLY A 92 17.81 2.47 -0.21
CA GLY A 92 18.15 1.11 -0.59
C GLY A 92 17.57 0.03 0.30
N VAL A 93 16.46 0.30 0.98
CA VAL A 93 15.74 -0.69 1.79
C VAL A 93 14.63 -1.35 1.00
N TRP A 94 13.93 -0.57 0.17
CA TRP A 94 12.81 -1.02 -0.67
C TRP A 94 13.23 -1.02 -2.14
N HIS A 95 12.68 -1.96 -2.92
CA HIS A 95 12.86 -1.95 -4.38
C HIS A 95 11.65 -2.61 -5.06
N SER A 96 11.50 -2.32 -6.35
CA SER A 96 10.55 -3.01 -7.25
C SER A 96 9.13 -3.10 -6.69
N PRO A 97 8.50 -1.95 -6.37
CA PRO A 97 7.12 -1.98 -5.88
C PRO A 97 6.17 -2.43 -6.97
N THR A 98 5.11 -3.13 -6.56
CA THR A 98 3.98 -3.44 -7.43
C THR A 98 2.73 -2.85 -6.81
N ALA A 99 1.83 -2.36 -7.67
CA ALA A 99 0.57 -1.77 -7.21
C ALA A 99 -0.56 -2.35 -8.04
N ARG A 100 -1.64 -2.74 -7.36
CA ARG A 100 -2.83 -3.28 -8.01
C ARG A 100 -4.07 -2.64 -7.41
N ALA A 101 -5.06 -2.40 -8.26
CA ALA A 101 -6.35 -1.90 -7.80
C ALA A 101 -7.01 -2.97 -6.90
N TYR A 102 -7.66 -2.50 -5.86
CA TYR A 102 -8.11 -3.38 -4.79
C TYR A 102 -9.44 -2.85 -4.23
N GLY A 103 -10.44 -3.73 -4.14
CA GLY A 103 -11.74 -3.38 -3.57
C GLY A 103 -11.76 -3.63 -2.07
N ARG A 104 -11.72 -2.55 -1.31
CA ARG A 104 -11.68 -2.62 0.15
C ARG A 104 -13.10 -2.65 0.70
N VAL A 105 -13.39 -3.60 1.56
CA VAL A 105 -14.71 -3.70 2.19
C VAL A 105 -14.79 -2.72 3.34
N VAL A 106 -15.81 -1.85 3.31
CA VAL A 106 -15.99 -0.84 4.35
C VAL A 106 -17.42 -0.93 4.87
N PRO A 107 -17.62 -1.18 6.16
CA PRO A 107 -18.97 -1.12 6.74
C PRO A 107 -19.49 0.31 6.67
N ARG A 108 -20.78 0.43 6.46
CA ARG A 108 -21.45 1.75 6.48
C ARG A 108 -22.06 2.07 7.82
#